data_2323286baaaff6825a7acd5506a17f68
#
_entry.id   2323286baaaff6825a7acd5506a17f68
#
_cell.length_a   1.000
_cell.length_b   1.000
_cell.length_c   1.000
_cell.angle_alpha   90.00
_cell.angle_beta   90.00
_cell.angle_gamma   90.00
#
_symmetry.space_group_name_H-M   'P 1'
#
loop_
_entity.id
_entity.type
_entity.pdbx_description
1 polymer ?
#
loop_
_entity_poly.entity_id
_entity_poly.type
_entity_poly.pdbx_seq_one_letter_code
_entity_poly.pdbx_strand_id
1 'polypeptide(L)'
;DCQERDPALSELFIVEGDSAGGSAKQGRNRKNQAVLPLRGKILNVERARFDRMLSSDQVGTLITALGTGIGRDEYNPDKLRYHKIIIMTDADVDGAHIRTLLLTFFYRQMPQLIERGFVYIAQPPLYKIKRKKQERYIDNDRHLSRVLIELGIEDVRMLNLDGSPALEDGKMAEVLKILEEVEHVAEAMARKSVDFDEYVKRYDPAANRLPLYRVRVIPPGGDVENQEIHLAFTDEEMRKIREDAEARMGPLDPSQFKWDELHLAPGLVKQFAQLQALGFGIPALLRNGAPIYEADVDGKKVPLFALGDLLDLVREVGRRGLSIQRYKGLGEMNPEQLWETTLEPTKRKLLQVQLDDAVRADQTFTVLMGDEVEPRRAFIEENALNVRNLDV
;
A
#
# COMPACT_ATOMS: atom_id res chain seq x y z
N ASP A 1 32.16 -3.23 -0.96
CA ASP A 1 32.37 -4.65 -1.26
C ASP A 1 32.34 -5.51 0.00
N CYS A 2 32.14 -6.81 -0.13
CA CYS A 2 32.23 -7.80 0.95
C CYS A 2 33.49 -8.67 0.79
N GLN A 3 33.76 -9.52 1.78
CA GLN A 3 34.93 -10.41 1.78
C GLN A 3 34.69 -11.72 1.05
N GLU A 4 33.43 -12.18 1.02
CA GLU A 4 33.02 -13.40 0.34
C GLU A 4 33.18 -13.27 -1.17
N ARG A 5 33.63 -14.35 -1.80
CA ARG A 5 33.86 -14.40 -3.25
C ARG A 5 32.86 -15.31 -3.97
N ASP A 6 32.18 -16.19 -3.23
CA ASP A 6 31.11 -16.98 -3.79
C ASP A 6 29.87 -16.12 -3.97
N PRO A 7 29.40 -15.89 -5.22
CA PRO A 7 28.22 -15.09 -5.48
C PRO A 7 26.96 -15.62 -4.79
N ALA A 8 26.85 -16.93 -4.61
CA ALA A 8 25.70 -17.57 -3.97
C ALA A 8 25.58 -17.23 -2.47
N LEU A 9 26.70 -16.87 -1.84
CA LEU A 9 26.77 -16.47 -0.44
C LEU A 9 26.86 -14.97 -0.24
N SER A 10 26.93 -14.19 -1.33
CA SER A 10 27.15 -12.74 -1.34
C SER A 10 25.89 -11.96 -1.66
N GLU A 11 25.71 -10.83 -0.99
CA GLU A 11 24.56 -9.95 -1.09
C GLU A 11 25.01 -8.52 -1.38
N LEU A 12 24.32 -7.84 -2.30
CA LEU A 12 24.52 -6.42 -2.59
C LEU A 12 23.28 -5.63 -2.18
N PHE A 13 23.43 -4.70 -1.24
CA PHE A 13 22.42 -3.72 -0.90
C PHE A 13 22.63 -2.44 -1.69
N ILE A 14 21.67 -2.09 -2.55
CA ILE A 14 21.62 -0.82 -3.27
C ILE A 14 20.78 0.12 -2.41
N VAL A 15 21.41 1.17 -1.87
CA VAL A 15 20.84 2.02 -0.83
C VAL A 15 20.71 3.46 -1.32
N GLU A 16 19.63 4.11 -0.97
CA GLU A 16 19.41 5.52 -1.28
C GLU A 16 20.23 6.43 -0.37
N GLY A 17 21.09 7.25 -1.02
CA GLY A 17 21.83 8.31 -0.35
C GLY A 17 22.99 7.87 0.54
N ASP A 18 23.82 8.84 0.89
CA ASP A 18 25.02 8.61 1.71
C ASP A 18 24.69 8.38 3.19
N SER A 19 23.58 8.92 3.71
CA SER A 19 23.18 8.78 5.12
C SER A 19 22.79 7.33 5.43
N ALA A 20 21.80 6.79 4.69
CA ALA A 20 21.38 5.39 4.82
C ALA A 20 22.52 4.43 4.42
N GLY A 21 23.31 4.79 3.38
CA GLY A 21 24.52 4.06 2.99
C GLY A 21 25.55 3.99 4.10
N GLY A 22 25.73 5.05 4.89
CA GLY A 22 26.62 5.09 6.06
C GLY A 22 26.19 4.14 7.16
N SER A 23 24.90 4.20 7.56
CA SER A 23 24.30 3.30 8.55
C SER A 23 24.35 1.83 8.10
N ALA A 24 24.00 1.56 6.83
CA ALA A 24 24.06 0.21 6.28
C ALA A 24 25.50 -0.33 6.24
N LYS A 25 26.48 0.48 5.85
CA LYS A 25 27.89 0.11 5.82
C LYS A 25 28.46 -0.21 7.19
N GLN A 26 27.99 0.47 8.24
CA GLN A 26 28.38 0.19 9.61
C GLN A 26 27.67 -1.02 10.20
N GLY A 27 26.36 -1.17 9.91
CA GLY A 27 25.51 -2.23 10.46
C GLY A 27 25.66 -3.59 9.78
N ARG A 28 26.12 -3.65 8.54
CA ARG A 28 26.20 -4.86 7.72
C ARG A 28 27.15 -5.94 8.27
N ASN A 29 26.95 -7.16 7.85
CA ASN A 29 27.95 -8.20 7.97
C ASN A 29 28.99 -8.07 6.83
N ARG A 30 30.20 -7.60 7.14
CA ARG A 30 31.26 -7.37 6.16
C ARG A 30 31.72 -8.63 5.42
N LYS A 31 31.45 -9.80 5.99
CA LYS A 31 31.86 -11.07 5.37
C LYS A 31 31.14 -11.26 4.04
N ASN A 32 29.83 -11.09 4.00
CA ASN A 32 29.01 -11.47 2.84
C ASN A 32 28.04 -10.38 2.33
N GLN A 33 27.99 -9.21 2.97
CA GLN A 33 27.12 -8.11 2.55
C GLN A 33 27.94 -6.93 2.02
N ALA A 34 27.67 -6.54 0.78
CA ALA A 34 28.16 -5.33 0.15
C ALA A 34 27.10 -4.23 0.17
N VAL A 35 27.50 -2.97 0.17
CA VAL A 35 26.60 -1.80 0.15
C VAL A 35 27.02 -0.85 -0.94
N LEU A 36 26.11 -0.49 -1.83
CA LEU A 36 26.26 0.50 -2.88
C LEU A 36 25.30 1.67 -2.63
N PRO A 37 25.77 2.81 -2.12
CA PRO A 37 24.94 4.00 -2.01
C PRO A 37 24.76 4.65 -3.37
N LEU A 38 23.50 5.00 -3.71
CA LEU A 38 23.15 5.79 -4.89
C LEU A 38 22.94 7.25 -4.47
N ARG A 39 23.54 8.17 -5.21
CA ARG A 39 23.45 9.61 -4.97
C ARG A 39 22.30 10.22 -5.75
N GLY A 40 21.08 9.98 -5.29
CA GLY A 40 19.84 10.45 -5.91
C GLY A 40 19.32 9.53 -7.03
N LYS A 41 18.43 10.07 -7.86
CA LYS A 41 17.76 9.33 -8.93
C LYS A 41 18.74 8.92 -10.02
N ILE A 42 18.76 7.65 -10.38
CA ILE A 42 19.55 7.16 -11.51
C ILE A 42 18.92 7.58 -12.84
N LEU A 43 19.71 7.48 -13.91
CA LEU A 43 19.22 7.76 -15.26
C LEU A 43 18.05 6.84 -15.61
N ASN A 44 16.97 7.40 -16.16
CA ASN A 44 15.88 6.62 -16.73
C ASN A 44 16.31 5.97 -18.04
N VAL A 45 16.62 4.67 -18.00
CA VAL A 45 17.12 3.90 -19.15
C VAL A 45 16.04 3.57 -20.18
N GLU A 46 14.76 3.77 -19.88
CA GLU A 46 13.67 3.66 -20.86
C GLU A 46 13.75 4.74 -21.93
N ARG A 47 14.19 5.96 -21.53
CA ARG A 47 14.32 7.13 -22.42
C ARG A 47 15.72 7.34 -22.95
N ALA A 48 16.71 6.91 -22.20
CA ALA A 48 18.08 7.23 -22.50
C ALA A 48 18.62 6.34 -23.62
N ARG A 49 19.34 6.95 -24.55
CA ARG A 49 20.14 6.22 -25.54
C ARG A 49 21.28 5.45 -24.82
N PHE A 50 21.71 4.36 -25.41
CA PHE A 50 22.71 3.48 -24.82
C PHE A 50 24.05 4.20 -24.52
N ASP A 51 24.50 5.08 -25.42
CA ASP A 51 25.71 5.90 -25.23
C ASP A 51 25.60 6.81 -23.98
N ARG A 52 24.44 7.44 -23.79
CA ARG A 52 24.17 8.28 -22.61
C ARG A 52 24.09 7.44 -21.33
N MET A 53 23.54 6.24 -21.41
CA MET A 53 23.49 5.33 -20.29
C MET A 53 24.89 4.94 -19.81
N LEU A 54 25.80 4.60 -20.73
CA LEU A 54 27.20 4.27 -20.41
C LEU A 54 27.98 5.48 -19.85
N SER A 55 27.62 6.69 -20.22
CA SER A 55 28.23 7.92 -19.67
C SER A 55 27.74 8.33 -18.29
N SER A 56 26.72 7.64 -17.76
CA SER A 56 26.20 7.91 -16.41
C SER A 56 27.07 7.25 -15.36
N ASP A 57 27.70 8.04 -14.49
CA ASP A 57 28.56 7.57 -13.40
C ASP A 57 27.85 6.57 -12.48
N GLN A 58 26.58 6.80 -12.16
CA GLN A 58 25.81 5.91 -11.27
C GLN A 58 25.50 4.58 -11.94
N VAL A 59 25.12 4.59 -13.22
CA VAL A 59 24.89 3.37 -14.00
C VAL A 59 26.20 2.61 -14.20
N GLY A 60 27.29 3.29 -14.54
CA GLY A 60 28.63 2.70 -14.65
C GLY A 60 29.11 2.05 -13.35
N THR A 61 28.86 2.72 -12.22
CA THR A 61 29.18 2.18 -10.89
C THR A 61 28.34 0.94 -10.57
N LEU A 62 27.05 0.94 -10.92
CA LEU A 62 26.16 -0.21 -10.72
C LEU A 62 26.62 -1.42 -11.56
N ILE A 63 26.91 -1.21 -12.84
CA ILE A 63 27.43 -2.25 -13.75
C ILE A 63 28.75 -2.83 -13.21
N THR A 64 29.66 -1.97 -12.80
CA THR A 64 30.97 -2.38 -12.23
C THR A 64 30.76 -3.18 -10.92
N ALA A 65 29.86 -2.75 -10.05
CA ALA A 65 29.56 -3.47 -8.81
C ALA A 65 29.00 -4.86 -9.07
N LEU A 66 28.09 -4.99 -10.04
CA LEU A 66 27.48 -6.28 -10.41
C LEU A 66 28.47 -7.23 -11.10
N GLY A 67 29.38 -6.70 -11.91
CA GLY A 67 30.44 -7.46 -12.60
C GLY A 67 29.99 -8.20 -13.85
N THR A 68 28.74 -8.04 -14.29
CA THR A 68 28.16 -8.75 -15.45
C THR A 68 28.51 -8.16 -16.79
N GLY A 69 29.05 -6.92 -16.83
CA GLY A 69 29.08 -6.12 -18.06
C GLY A 69 27.65 -5.67 -18.45
N ILE A 70 27.53 -5.06 -19.63
CA ILE A 70 26.28 -4.58 -20.19
C ILE A 70 26.34 -4.58 -21.72
N GLY A 71 25.17 -4.63 -22.39
CA GLY A 71 25.08 -4.64 -23.85
C GLY A 71 25.19 -6.03 -24.45
N ARG A 72 24.96 -6.14 -25.76
CA ARG A 72 24.77 -7.43 -26.44
C ARG A 72 26.03 -8.31 -26.41
N ASP A 73 27.20 -7.70 -26.49
CA ASP A 73 28.46 -8.41 -26.67
C ASP A 73 29.20 -8.67 -25.35
N GLU A 74 28.98 -7.84 -24.33
CA GLU A 74 29.75 -7.90 -23.08
C GLU A 74 28.94 -8.45 -21.88
N TYR A 75 27.62 -8.41 -21.96
CA TYR A 75 26.78 -8.86 -20.85
C TYR A 75 26.85 -10.39 -20.67
N ASN A 76 27.25 -10.78 -19.47
CA ASN A 76 27.28 -12.17 -19.06
C ASN A 76 26.75 -12.34 -17.63
N PRO A 77 25.52 -12.85 -17.44
CA PRO A 77 24.90 -13.02 -16.13
C PRO A 77 25.65 -14.03 -15.23
N ASP A 78 26.46 -14.93 -15.79
CA ASP A 78 27.23 -15.90 -15.02
C ASP A 78 28.44 -15.28 -14.30
N LYS A 79 28.82 -14.04 -14.68
CA LYS A 79 29.83 -13.25 -13.98
C LYS A 79 29.29 -12.42 -12.83
N LEU A 80 28.00 -12.54 -12.52
CA LEU A 80 27.39 -11.81 -11.43
C LEU A 80 28.10 -12.09 -10.10
N ARG A 81 28.40 -11.03 -9.35
CA ARG A 81 29.15 -11.10 -8.09
C ARG A 81 28.28 -11.35 -6.86
N TYR A 82 26.96 -11.19 -6.98
CA TYR A 82 25.99 -11.28 -5.87
C TYR A 82 24.71 -11.95 -6.34
N HIS A 83 24.38 -13.12 -5.80
CA HIS A 83 23.11 -13.79 -6.12
C HIS A 83 21.92 -13.24 -5.32
N LYS A 84 22.15 -12.19 -4.50
CA LYS A 84 21.08 -11.38 -3.91
C LYS A 84 21.41 -9.91 -4.12
N ILE A 85 20.63 -9.26 -4.98
CA ILE A 85 20.66 -7.83 -5.23
C ILE A 85 19.44 -7.24 -4.54
N ILE A 86 19.65 -6.47 -3.48
CA ILE A 86 18.58 -6.00 -2.59
C ILE A 86 18.45 -4.49 -2.73
N ILE A 87 17.34 -4.05 -3.31
CA ILE A 87 16.99 -2.64 -3.43
C ILE A 87 16.43 -2.18 -2.08
N MET A 88 17.05 -1.18 -1.47
CA MET A 88 16.70 -0.65 -0.16
C MET A 88 16.59 0.87 -0.24
N THR A 89 15.37 1.37 -0.47
CA THR A 89 15.03 2.78 -0.62
C THR A 89 14.13 3.25 0.52
N ASP A 90 14.07 4.55 0.71
CA ASP A 90 13.19 5.19 1.68
C ASP A 90 11.69 4.91 1.39
N ALA A 91 10.86 5.03 2.41
CA ALA A 91 9.42 4.77 2.32
C ALA A 91 8.63 6.02 1.88
N ASP A 92 9.22 6.85 1.05
CA ASP A 92 8.65 8.08 0.51
C ASP A 92 8.48 8.02 -1.02
N VAL A 93 8.01 9.11 -1.62
CA VAL A 93 7.79 9.21 -3.08
C VAL A 93 9.08 9.16 -3.88
N ASP A 94 10.17 9.72 -3.35
CA ASP A 94 11.48 9.71 -4.02
C ASP A 94 12.09 8.31 -4.01
N GLY A 95 12.04 7.61 -2.87
CA GLY A 95 12.44 6.21 -2.75
C GLY A 95 11.64 5.27 -3.65
N ALA A 96 10.33 5.49 -3.78
CA ALA A 96 9.48 4.76 -4.72
C ALA A 96 9.90 4.99 -6.17
N HIS A 97 10.27 6.23 -6.54
CA HIS A 97 10.76 6.55 -7.87
C HIS A 97 12.13 5.92 -8.15
N ILE A 98 13.07 5.99 -7.20
CA ILE A 98 14.40 5.34 -7.34
C ILE A 98 14.24 3.83 -7.52
N ARG A 99 13.35 3.20 -6.77
CA ARG A 99 13.01 1.78 -6.92
C ARG A 99 12.50 1.47 -8.32
N THR A 100 11.59 2.28 -8.84
CA THR A 100 11.05 2.13 -10.20
C THR A 100 12.13 2.28 -11.26
N LEU A 101 13.03 3.25 -11.13
CA LEU A 101 14.16 3.45 -12.03
C LEU A 101 15.11 2.24 -12.01
N LEU A 102 15.42 1.68 -10.84
CA LEU A 102 16.26 0.48 -10.70
C LEU A 102 15.59 -0.75 -11.31
N LEU A 103 14.29 -0.95 -11.07
CA LEU A 103 13.53 -2.04 -11.68
C LEU A 103 13.50 -1.90 -13.20
N THR A 104 13.32 -0.69 -13.73
CA THR A 104 13.41 -0.40 -15.18
C THR A 104 14.78 -0.78 -15.72
N PHE A 105 15.87 -0.41 -15.02
CA PHE A 105 17.23 -0.77 -15.40
C PHE A 105 17.43 -2.29 -15.45
N PHE A 106 17.06 -3.02 -14.40
CA PHE A 106 17.20 -4.48 -14.38
C PHE A 106 16.35 -5.15 -15.45
N TYR A 107 15.11 -4.72 -15.60
CA TYR A 107 14.20 -5.28 -16.60
C TYR A 107 14.69 -5.07 -18.04
N ARG A 108 15.16 -3.85 -18.39
CA ARG A 108 15.60 -3.52 -19.74
C ARG A 108 16.99 -3.99 -20.09
N GLN A 109 17.92 -4.00 -19.14
CA GLN A 109 19.32 -4.25 -19.40
C GLN A 109 19.82 -5.62 -18.91
N MET A 110 19.17 -6.19 -17.89
CA MET A 110 19.60 -7.42 -17.22
C MET A 110 18.42 -8.32 -16.82
N PRO A 111 17.46 -8.63 -17.73
CA PRO A 111 16.23 -9.37 -17.39
C PRO A 111 16.52 -10.74 -16.78
N GLN A 112 17.62 -11.41 -17.18
CA GLN A 112 18.02 -12.71 -16.65
C GLN A 112 18.29 -12.68 -15.14
N LEU A 113 18.65 -11.53 -14.55
CA LEU A 113 18.85 -11.42 -13.10
C LEU A 113 17.51 -11.49 -12.36
N ILE A 114 16.41 -10.97 -12.95
CA ILE A 114 15.05 -11.10 -12.43
C ILE A 114 14.57 -12.55 -12.64
N GLU A 115 14.71 -13.10 -13.82
CA GLU A 115 14.29 -14.48 -14.18
C GLU A 115 14.97 -15.53 -13.29
N ARG A 116 16.25 -15.32 -12.94
CA ARG A 116 17.02 -16.18 -12.02
C ARG A 116 16.67 -15.92 -10.54
N GLY A 117 15.81 -14.96 -10.24
CA GLY A 117 15.35 -14.65 -8.88
C GLY A 117 16.41 -13.96 -8.00
N PHE A 118 17.32 -13.20 -8.58
CA PHE A 118 18.42 -12.55 -7.84
C PHE A 118 18.07 -11.14 -7.35
N VAL A 119 16.97 -10.54 -7.82
CA VAL A 119 16.56 -9.18 -7.47
C VAL A 119 15.49 -9.19 -6.36
N TYR A 120 15.74 -8.42 -5.31
CA TYR A 120 14.87 -8.31 -4.13
C TYR A 120 14.63 -6.86 -3.76
N ILE A 121 13.52 -6.61 -3.08
CA ILE A 121 13.20 -5.32 -2.45
C ILE A 121 13.15 -5.54 -0.93
N ALA A 122 13.95 -4.76 -0.19
CA ALA A 122 13.91 -4.78 1.26
C ALA A 122 12.58 -4.19 1.77
N GLN A 123 12.08 -4.73 2.86
CA GLN A 123 10.86 -4.30 3.54
C GLN A 123 11.20 -3.84 4.97
N PRO A 124 11.83 -2.66 5.15
CA PRO A 124 12.10 -2.13 6.48
C PRO A 124 10.79 -1.81 7.21
N PRO A 125 10.77 -1.82 8.54
CA PRO A 125 9.59 -1.44 9.31
C PRO A 125 9.32 0.06 9.18
N LEU A 126 8.03 0.43 9.14
CA LEU A 126 7.62 1.84 9.10
C LEU A 126 7.57 2.49 10.48
N TYR A 127 7.42 1.70 11.55
CA TYR A 127 7.29 2.24 12.91
C TYR A 127 8.14 1.49 13.91
N LYS A 128 8.54 2.21 14.95
CA LYS A 128 9.03 1.67 16.21
C LYS A 128 8.10 2.13 17.32
N ILE A 129 7.56 1.20 18.08
CA ILE A 129 6.77 1.49 19.27
C ILE A 129 7.53 1.12 20.52
N LYS A 130 7.36 1.93 21.58
CA LYS A 130 7.97 1.71 22.87
C LYS A 130 6.94 1.89 23.98
N ARG A 131 6.83 0.88 24.84
CA ARG A 131 6.03 0.93 26.07
C ARG A 131 6.91 0.52 27.25
N LYS A 132 7.20 1.45 28.16
CA LYS A 132 8.13 1.23 29.27
C LYS A 132 9.51 0.77 28.76
N LYS A 133 9.91 -0.48 29.03
CA LYS A 133 11.19 -1.08 28.59
C LYS A 133 11.08 -1.97 27.35
N GLN A 134 9.87 -2.17 26.85
CA GLN A 134 9.64 -3.01 25.67
C GLN A 134 9.60 -2.18 24.42
N GLU A 135 10.35 -2.59 23.40
CA GLU A 135 10.38 -1.98 22.08
C GLU A 135 9.96 -3.02 21.03
N ARG A 136 9.20 -2.59 20.03
CA ARG A 136 8.74 -3.46 18.95
C ARG A 136 8.74 -2.68 17.63
N TYR A 137 9.20 -3.33 16.56
CA TYR A 137 9.11 -2.80 15.21
C TYR A 137 7.81 -3.22 14.53
N ILE A 138 7.23 -2.32 13.77
CA ILE A 138 5.93 -2.47 13.13
C ILE A 138 6.08 -2.20 11.64
N ASP A 139 5.61 -3.13 10.82
CA ASP A 139 5.87 -3.13 9.37
C ASP A 139 5.07 -2.05 8.61
N ASN A 140 3.80 -1.83 8.99
CA ASN A 140 2.87 -0.97 8.28
C ASN A 140 1.70 -0.52 9.17
N ASP A 141 0.85 0.37 8.66
CA ASP A 141 -0.29 0.94 9.38
C ASP A 141 -1.27 -0.13 9.87
N ARG A 142 -1.56 -1.15 9.06
CA ARG A 142 -2.44 -2.26 9.45
C ARG A 142 -1.86 -3.05 10.63
N HIS A 143 -0.56 -3.29 10.65
CA HIS A 143 0.11 -3.95 11.78
C HIS A 143 0.06 -3.05 13.03
N LEU A 144 0.24 -1.73 12.87
CA LEU A 144 0.11 -0.76 13.97
C LEU A 144 -1.31 -0.78 14.55
N SER A 145 -2.33 -0.72 13.69
CA SER A 145 -3.73 -0.80 14.09
C SER A 145 -4.00 -2.04 14.96
N ARG A 146 -3.60 -3.22 14.51
CA ARG A 146 -3.78 -4.48 15.27
C ARG A 146 -3.11 -4.44 16.63
N VAL A 147 -1.89 -3.92 16.71
CA VAL A 147 -1.19 -3.80 18.00
C VAL A 147 -1.90 -2.82 18.92
N LEU A 148 -2.42 -1.70 18.40
CA LEU A 148 -3.20 -0.76 19.20
C LEU A 148 -4.50 -1.39 19.71
N ILE A 149 -5.19 -2.19 18.88
CA ILE A 149 -6.38 -2.94 19.29
C ILE A 149 -6.03 -3.95 20.39
N GLU A 150 -4.98 -4.76 20.20
CA GLU A 150 -4.50 -5.72 21.20
C GLU A 150 -4.25 -5.05 22.57
N LEU A 151 -3.71 -3.83 22.56
CA LEU A 151 -3.38 -3.08 23.79
C LEU A 151 -4.56 -2.37 24.43
N GLY A 152 -5.59 -2.01 23.65
CA GLY A 152 -6.72 -1.23 24.13
C GLY A 152 -7.98 -2.02 24.44
N ILE A 153 -8.09 -3.23 23.91
CA ILE A 153 -9.33 -4.02 23.98
C ILE A 153 -9.76 -4.38 25.41
N GLU A 154 -8.81 -4.59 26.33
CA GLU A 154 -9.10 -4.97 27.71
C GLU A 154 -9.64 -3.81 28.55
N ASP A 155 -9.33 -2.57 28.16
CA ASP A 155 -9.68 -1.35 28.89
C ASP A 155 -10.99 -0.70 28.37
N VAL A 156 -11.67 -1.31 27.39
CA VAL A 156 -12.90 -0.78 26.77
C VAL A 156 -14.03 -1.79 26.91
N ARG A 157 -15.19 -1.34 27.41
CA ARG A 157 -16.43 -2.12 27.47
C ARG A 157 -17.53 -1.41 26.70
N MET A 158 -18.17 -2.12 25.76
CA MET A 158 -19.30 -1.58 25.00
C MET A 158 -20.62 -1.79 25.77
N LEU A 159 -21.39 -0.72 25.87
CA LEU A 159 -22.64 -0.67 26.61
C LEU A 159 -23.80 -0.17 25.72
N ASN A 160 -24.99 -0.67 25.96
CA ASN A 160 -26.21 -0.05 25.49
C ASN A 160 -26.45 1.28 26.23
N LEU A 161 -27.34 2.13 25.70
CA LEU A 161 -27.65 3.43 26.30
C LEU A 161 -28.32 3.32 27.69
N ASP A 162 -28.89 2.17 28.03
CA ASP A 162 -29.44 1.86 29.37
C ASP A 162 -28.33 1.40 30.36
N GLY A 163 -27.10 1.30 29.90
CA GLY A 163 -25.93 0.87 30.69
C GLY A 163 -25.74 -0.65 30.78
N SER A 164 -26.59 -1.45 30.13
CA SER A 164 -26.40 -2.88 30.02
C SER A 164 -25.28 -3.22 29.03
N PRO A 165 -24.57 -4.38 29.19
CA PRO A 165 -23.57 -4.81 28.18
C PRO A 165 -24.19 -4.94 26.80
N ALA A 166 -23.55 -4.34 25.78
CA ALA A 166 -23.96 -4.44 24.38
C ALA A 166 -23.39 -5.68 23.67
N LEU A 167 -22.39 -6.33 24.29
CA LEU A 167 -21.71 -7.52 23.78
C LEU A 167 -21.57 -8.58 24.87
N GLU A 168 -21.66 -9.84 24.47
CA GLU A 168 -21.27 -10.97 25.33
C GLU A 168 -19.75 -10.96 25.56
N ASP A 169 -19.35 -11.54 26.70
CA ASP A 169 -17.94 -11.65 27.05
C ASP A 169 -17.14 -12.39 25.95
N GLY A 170 -15.99 -11.84 25.59
CA GLY A 170 -15.10 -12.38 24.56
C GLY A 170 -15.47 -12.05 23.11
N LYS A 171 -16.62 -11.41 22.85
CA LYS A 171 -17.05 -11.05 21.48
C LYS A 171 -16.44 -9.75 20.94
N MET A 172 -15.84 -8.94 21.78
CA MET A 172 -15.24 -7.67 21.40
C MET A 172 -14.19 -7.83 20.28
N ALA A 173 -13.30 -8.80 20.40
CA ALA A 173 -12.25 -9.02 19.40
C ALA A 173 -12.82 -9.42 18.02
N GLU A 174 -13.93 -10.17 18.01
CA GLU A 174 -14.61 -10.56 16.78
C GLU A 174 -15.24 -9.34 16.09
N VAL A 175 -15.93 -8.49 16.85
CA VAL A 175 -16.52 -7.25 16.35
C VAL A 175 -15.44 -6.32 15.78
N LEU A 176 -14.36 -6.07 16.54
CA LEU A 176 -13.29 -5.17 16.11
C LEU A 176 -12.61 -5.66 14.83
N LYS A 177 -12.42 -6.97 14.68
CA LYS A 177 -11.88 -7.55 13.45
C LYS A 177 -12.79 -7.29 12.24
N ILE A 178 -14.11 -7.45 12.41
CA ILE A 178 -15.08 -7.17 11.34
C ILE A 178 -15.05 -5.68 10.99
N LEU A 179 -14.99 -4.81 12.01
CA LEU A 179 -14.94 -3.36 11.82
C LEU A 179 -13.66 -2.91 11.09
N GLU A 180 -12.50 -3.53 11.34
CA GLU A 180 -11.27 -3.27 10.56
C GLU A 180 -11.45 -3.62 9.06
N GLU A 181 -12.15 -4.71 8.77
CA GLU A 181 -12.42 -5.09 7.39
C GLU A 181 -13.43 -4.12 6.73
N VAL A 182 -14.46 -3.68 7.47
CA VAL A 182 -15.42 -2.66 7.00
C VAL A 182 -14.71 -1.33 6.73
N GLU A 183 -13.87 -0.87 7.65
CA GLU A 183 -13.07 0.34 7.48
C GLU A 183 -12.19 0.27 6.21
N HIS A 184 -11.55 -0.87 5.99
CA HIS A 184 -10.74 -1.06 4.79
C HIS A 184 -11.56 -0.95 3.49
N VAL A 185 -12.81 -1.46 3.50
CA VAL A 185 -13.73 -1.27 2.37
C VAL A 185 -14.13 0.19 2.24
N ALA A 186 -14.45 0.87 3.35
CA ALA A 186 -14.80 2.29 3.34
C ALA A 186 -13.67 3.16 2.76
N GLU A 187 -12.41 2.92 3.17
CA GLU A 187 -11.25 3.59 2.59
C GLU A 187 -11.07 3.32 1.09
N ALA A 188 -11.30 2.07 0.66
CA ALA A 188 -11.22 1.71 -0.75
C ALA A 188 -12.32 2.37 -1.58
N MET A 189 -13.52 2.54 -1.01
CA MET A 189 -14.63 3.28 -1.63
C MET A 189 -14.34 4.77 -1.70
N ALA A 190 -13.80 5.36 -0.63
CA ALA A 190 -13.40 6.77 -0.60
C ALA A 190 -12.36 7.09 -1.68
N ARG A 191 -11.37 6.21 -1.89
CA ARG A 191 -10.41 6.33 -3.01
C ARG A 191 -11.06 6.31 -4.39
N LYS A 192 -12.23 5.70 -4.51
CA LYS A 192 -13.05 5.73 -5.73
C LYS A 192 -14.09 6.86 -5.73
N SER A 193 -13.99 7.84 -4.82
CA SER A 193 -14.95 8.91 -4.63
C SER A 193 -16.39 8.40 -4.37
N VAL A 194 -16.51 7.23 -3.73
CA VAL A 194 -17.78 6.67 -3.30
C VAL A 194 -17.91 6.93 -1.79
N ASP A 195 -18.93 7.68 -1.39
CA ASP A 195 -19.27 7.86 0.01
C ASP A 195 -19.76 6.54 0.59
N PHE A 196 -19.15 6.10 1.69
CA PHE A 196 -19.46 4.81 2.30
C PHE A 196 -20.86 4.76 2.89
N ASP A 197 -21.32 5.83 3.53
CA ASP A 197 -22.64 5.88 4.14
C ASP A 197 -23.73 5.82 3.06
N GLU A 198 -23.57 6.58 1.97
CA GLU A 198 -24.48 6.54 0.82
C GLU A 198 -24.46 5.17 0.13
N TYR A 199 -23.31 4.53 0.07
CA TYR A 199 -23.17 3.18 -0.48
C TYR A 199 -23.89 2.14 0.37
N VAL A 200 -23.72 2.16 1.69
CA VAL A 200 -24.37 1.23 2.64
C VAL A 200 -25.88 1.42 2.67
N LYS A 201 -26.38 2.65 2.53
CA LYS A 201 -27.83 2.93 2.42
C LYS A 201 -28.48 2.27 1.20
N ARG A 202 -27.69 1.90 0.19
CA ARG A 202 -28.15 1.19 -1.02
C ARG A 202 -28.22 -0.32 -0.83
N TYR A 203 -27.90 -0.85 0.35
CA TYR A 203 -28.04 -2.27 0.63
C TYR A 203 -29.48 -2.73 0.44
N ASP A 204 -29.66 -3.77 -0.37
CA ASP A 204 -30.93 -4.44 -0.61
C ASP A 204 -31.03 -5.67 0.31
N PRO A 205 -31.79 -5.59 1.42
CA PRO A 205 -31.90 -6.69 2.37
C PRO A 205 -32.67 -7.90 1.81
N ALA A 206 -33.58 -7.68 0.84
CA ALA A 206 -34.37 -8.75 0.25
C ALA A 206 -33.52 -9.64 -0.66
N ALA A 207 -32.62 -9.03 -1.41
CA ALA A 207 -31.69 -9.75 -2.28
C ALA A 207 -30.31 -9.99 -1.64
N ASN A 208 -30.08 -9.51 -0.41
CA ASN A 208 -28.82 -9.57 0.33
C ASN A 208 -27.62 -9.12 -0.53
N ARG A 209 -27.72 -7.94 -1.12
CA ARG A 209 -26.72 -7.41 -2.06
C ARG A 209 -26.50 -5.91 -1.93
N LEU A 210 -25.32 -5.48 -2.38
CA LEU A 210 -24.90 -4.10 -2.55
C LEU A 210 -24.70 -3.80 -4.04
N PRO A 211 -24.68 -2.52 -4.47
CA PRO A 211 -24.34 -2.15 -5.83
C PRO A 211 -22.97 -2.74 -6.26
N LEU A 212 -22.91 -3.29 -7.46
CA LEU A 212 -21.70 -3.90 -8.00
C LEU A 212 -20.87 -2.96 -8.88
N TYR A 213 -21.48 -1.87 -9.35
CA TYR A 213 -20.84 -0.96 -10.29
C TYR A 213 -20.89 0.48 -9.78
N ARG A 214 -19.76 1.17 -9.95
CA ARG A 214 -19.66 2.62 -9.90
C ARG A 214 -19.67 3.15 -11.32
N VAL A 215 -20.63 4.00 -11.65
CA VAL A 215 -20.77 4.63 -12.96
C VAL A 215 -20.39 6.11 -12.82
N ARG A 216 -19.53 6.58 -13.70
CA ARG A 216 -19.11 7.98 -13.79
C ARG A 216 -19.65 8.58 -15.07
N VAL A 217 -20.37 9.67 -14.95
CA VAL A 217 -20.87 10.45 -16.06
C VAL A 217 -20.20 11.82 -16.05
N ILE A 218 -19.45 12.14 -17.09
CA ILE A 218 -18.76 13.42 -17.23
C ILE A 218 -19.59 14.27 -18.23
N PRO A 219 -20.11 15.45 -17.82
CA PRO A 219 -20.86 16.31 -18.71
C PRO A 219 -20.03 16.76 -19.93
N PRO A 220 -20.65 17.01 -21.11
CA PRO A 220 -19.97 17.54 -22.26
C PRO A 220 -19.25 18.85 -21.93
N GLY A 221 -17.95 18.92 -22.24
CA GLY A 221 -17.12 20.08 -21.90
C GLY A 221 -16.72 20.21 -20.43
N GLY A 222 -17.13 19.26 -19.57
CA GLY A 222 -16.70 19.14 -18.18
C GLY A 222 -15.39 18.36 -18.05
N ASP A 223 -14.78 18.45 -16.88
CA ASP A 223 -13.62 17.69 -16.46
C ASP A 223 -13.99 16.65 -15.40
N VAL A 224 -12.99 15.94 -14.89
CA VAL A 224 -13.18 14.89 -13.88
C VAL A 224 -13.72 15.46 -12.55
N GLU A 225 -13.54 16.75 -12.28
CA GLU A 225 -14.06 17.40 -11.07
C GLU A 225 -15.58 17.57 -11.11
N ASN A 226 -16.15 17.67 -12.32
CA ASN A 226 -17.60 17.83 -12.54
C ASN A 226 -18.33 16.51 -12.81
N GLN A 227 -17.72 15.36 -12.54
CA GLN A 227 -18.33 14.06 -12.78
C GLN A 227 -19.49 13.77 -11.81
N GLU A 228 -20.56 13.19 -12.35
CA GLU A 228 -21.64 12.60 -11.56
C GLU A 228 -21.26 11.12 -11.26
N ILE A 229 -21.43 10.71 -10.00
CA ILE A 229 -21.17 9.31 -9.58
C ILE A 229 -22.49 8.65 -9.27
N HIS A 230 -22.76 7.54 -9.95
CA HIS A 230 -23.92 6.70 -9.74
C HIS A 230 -23.50 5.29 -9.34
N LEU A 231 -24.39 4.60 -8.64
CA LEU A 231 -24.22 3.21 -8.19
C LEU A 231 -25.27 2.35 -8.87
N ALA A 232 -24.85 1.21 -9.42
CA ALA A 232 -25.75 0.28 -10.09
C ALA A 232 -25.52 -1.16 -9.59
N PHE A 233 -26.61 -1.95 -9.54
CA PHE A 233 -26.56 -3.37 -9.18
C PHE A 233 -26.36 -4.26 -10.40
N THR A 234 -26.79 -3.82 -11.58
CA THR A 234 -26.82 -4.61 -12.81
C THR A 234 -26.44 -3.80 -14.03
N ASP A 235 -26.09 -4.51 -15.10
CA ASP A 235 -25.82 -3.90 -16.42
C ASP A 235 -27.05 -3.15 -16.98
N GLU A 236 -28.25 -3.61 -16.64
CA GLU A 236 -29.50 -2.96 -17.05
C GLU A 236 -29.65 -1.59 -16.38
N GLU A 237 -29.34 -1.51 -15.10
CA GLU A 237 -29.32 -0.23 -14.37
C GLU A 237 -28.25 0.71 -14.91
N MET A 238 -27.07 0.19 -15.28
CA MET A 238 -26.04 1.02 -15.91
C MET A 238 -26.50 1.58 -17.26
N ARG A 239 -27.17 0.78 -18.09
CA ARG A 239 -27.76 1.26 -19.35
C ARG A 239 -28.78 2.37 -19.10
N LYS A 240 -29.66 2.20 -18.12
CA LYS A 240 -30.65 3.22 -17.76
C LYS A 240 -30.00 4.51 -17.30
N ILE A 241 -28.95 4.45 -16.47
CA ILE A 241 -28.16 5.64 -16.06
C ILE A 241 -27.62 6.35 -17.29
N ARG A 242 -27.10 5.60 -18.28
CA ARG A 242 -26.62 6.20 -19.52
C ARG A 242 -27.72 6.87 -20.33
N GLU A 243 -28.85 6.19 -20.52
CA GLU A 243 -30.02 6.73 -21.25
C GLU A 243 -30.54 8.02 -20.59
N ASP A 244 -30.66 8.02 -19.24
CA ASP A 244 -31.08 9.18 -18.48
C ASP A 244 -30.09 10.37 -18.60
N ALA A 245 -28.79 10.07 -18.62
CA ALA A 245 -27.75 11.07 -18.81
C ALA A 245 -27.76 11.64 -20.25
N GLU A 246 -27.87 10.79 -21.25
CA GLU A 246 -27.96 11.18 -22.67
C GLU A 246 -29.24 12.00 -22.95
N ALA A 247 -30.34 11.69 -22.27
CA ALA A 247 -31.57 12.49 -22.39
C ALA A 247 -31.42 13.92 -21.82
N ARG A 248 -30.57 14.10 -20.81
CA ARG A 248 -30.30 15.41 -20.17
C ARG A 248 -29.24 16.22 -20.88
N MET A 249 -28.20 15.58 -21.37
CA MET A 249 -26.94 16.22 -21.79
C MET A 249 -26.61 16.01 -23.27
N GLY A 250 -27.42 15.21 -24.00
CA GLY A 250 -27.12 14.77 -25.36
C GLY A 250 -26.26 13.52 -25.39
N PRO A 251 -25.92 13.02 -26.62
CA PRO A 251 -25.10 11.80 -26.77
C PRO A 251 -23.78 11.89 -26.02
N LEU A 252 -23.43 10.82 -25.28
CA LEU A 252 -22.19 10.72 -24.50
C LEU A 252 -21.15 9.88 -25.24
N ASP A 253 -19.95 10.43 -25.33
CA ASP A 253 -18.77 9.69 -25.80
C ASP A 253 -18.36 8.59 -24.80
N PRO A 254 -17.64 7.54 -25.24
CA PRO A 254 -17.12 6.50 -24.34
C PRO A 254 -16.21 7.04 -23.23
N SER A 255 -15.56 8.20 -23.44
CA SER A 255 -14.75 8.86 -22.42
C SER A 255 -15.59 9.55 -21.34
N GLN A 256 -16.83 9.90 -21.65
CA GLN A 256 -17.76 10.60 -20.77
C GLN A 256 -18.64 9.64 -19.94
N PHE A 257 -18.70 8.37 -20.32
CA PHE A 257 -19.42 7.33 -19.58
C PHE A 257 -18.47 6.17 -19.26
N LYS A 258 -18.00 6.14 -18.02
CA LYS A 258 -17.08 5.10 -17.52
C LYS A 258 -17.70 4.38 -16.35
N TRP A 259 -17.34 3.13 -16.16
CA TRP A 259 -17.77 2.35 -15.01
C TRP A 259 -16.65 1.45 -14.49
N ASP A 260 -16.70 1.15 -13.21
CA ASP A 260 -15.77 0.25 -12.52
C ASP A 260 -16.58 -0.74 -11.69
N GLU A 261 -16.13 -1.98 -11.65
CA GLU A 261 -16.71 -2.98 -10.76
C GLU A 261 -16.21 -2.81 -9.33
N LEU A 262 -17.14 -2.92 -8.39
CA LEU A 262 -16.87 -2.81 -6.96
C LEU A 262 -16.67 -4.21 -6.35
N HIS A 263 -15.53 -4.84 -6.65
CA HIS A 263 -15.20 -6.22 -6.23
C HIS A 263 -15.23 -6.47 -4.72
N LEU A 264 -15.26 -5.41 -3.89
CA LEU A 264 -15.34 -5.50 -2.43
C LEU A 264 -16.78 -5.70 -1.91
N ALA A 265 -17.80 -5.48 -2.75
CA ALA A 265 -19.21 -5.59 -2.36
C ALA A 265 -19.59 -6.96 -1.77
N PRO A 266 -19.22 -8.11 -2.34
CA PRO A 266 -19.55 -9.41 -1.76
C PRO A 266 -18.90 -9.65 -0.40
N GLY A 267 -17.70 -9.15 -0.19
CA GLY A 267 -17.01 -9.20 1.10
C GLY A 267 -17.76 -8.42 2.17
N LEU A 268 -18.20 -7.20 1.85
CA LEU A 268 -18.93 -6.34 2.77
C LEU A 268 -20.30 -6.94 3.17
N VAL A 269 -21.01 -7.57 2.24
CA VAL A 269 -22.27 -8.29 2.54
C VAL A 269 -22.03 -9.42 3.54
N LYS A 270 -20.91 -10.15 3.42
CA LYS A 270 -20.52 -11.17 4.41
C LYS A 270 -20.28 -10.56 5.81
N GLN A 271 -19.63 -9.41 5.87
CA GLN A 271 -19.37 -8.69 7.11
C GLN A 271 -20.66 -8.19 7.75
N PHE A 272 -21.64 -7.73 6.96
CA PHE A 272 -22.96 -7.38 7.43
C PHE A 272 -23.66 -8.57 8.10
N ALA A 273 -23.65 -9.74 7.47
CA ALA A 273 -24.21 -10.95 8.05
C ALA A 273 -23.53 -11.34 9.37
N GLN A 274 -22.21 -11.17 9.47
CA GLN A 274 -21.46 -11.44 10.70
C GLN A 274 -21.82 -10.46 11.81
N LEU A 275 -21.95 -9.15 11.51
CA LEU A 275 -22.39 -8.14 12.48
C LEU A 275 -23.84 -8.41 12.96
N GLN A 276 -24.74 -8.78 12.05
CA GLN A 276 -26.12 -9.14 12.39
C GLN A 276 -26.18 -10.37 13.32
N ALA A 277 -25.32 -11.37 13.10
CA ALA A 277 -25.23 -12.53 13.98
C ALA A 277 -24.72 -12.17 15.39
N LEU A 278 -23.99 -11.06 15.53
CA LEU A 278 -23.55 -10.50 16.82
C LEU A 278 -24.54 -9.50 17.41
N GLY A 279 -25.72 -9.32 16.79
CA GLY A 279 -26.77 -8.45 17.28
C GLY A 279 -26.74 -7.00 16.77
N PHE A 280 -25.83 -6.68 15.83
CA PHE A 280 -25.72 -5.32 15.28
C PHE A 280 -26.42 -5.18 13.94
N GLY A 281 -27.36 -4.25 13.85
CA GLY A 281 -27.98 -3.89 12.57
C GLY A 281 -27.03 -3.09 11.66
N ILE A 282 -27.22 -3.21 10.36
CA ILE A 282 -26.46 -2.42 9.37
C ILE A 282 -26.54 -0.90 9.61
N PRO A 283 -27.70 -0.32 10.05
CA PRO A 283 -27.77 1.10 10.38
C PRO A 283 -26.79 1.56 11.46
N ALA A 284 -26.31 0.65 12.32
CA ALA A 284 -25.29 0.97 13.32
C ALA A 284 -23.90 1.27 12.74
N LEU A 285 -23.65 0.90 11.49
CA LEU A 285 -22.43 1.29 10.75
C LEU A 285 -22.48 2.75 10.29
N LEU A 286 -23.68 3.31 10.11
CA LEU A 286 -23.88 4.67 9.64
C LEU A 286 -23.77 5.64 10.80
N ARG A 287 -23.16 6.80 10.56
CA ARG A 287 -23.05 7.83 11.58
C ARG A 287 -24.41 8.49 11.84
N ASN A 288 -24.84 8.46 13.08
CA ASN A 288 -26.12 9.02 13.51
C ASN A 288 -25.93 10.35 14.24
N GLY A 289 -26.94 11.20 14.24
CA GLY A 289 -26.92 12.49 14.94
C GLY A 289 -27.04 12.38 16.48
N ALA A 290 -27.39 11.19 16.99
CA ALA A 290 -27.45 10.87 18.42
C ALA A 290 -26.64 9.61 18.71
N PRO A 291 -26.07 9.44 19.90
CA PRO A 291 -25.38 8.20 20.29
C PRO A 291 -26.31 6.99 20.15
N ILE A 292 -25.74 5.89 19.62
CA ILE A 292 -26.43 4.59 19.50
C ILE A 292 -25.95 3.59 20.56
N TYR A 293 -24.74 3.79 21.06
CA TYR A 293 -24.13 3.02 22.14
C TYR A 293 -23.26 3.95 23.00
N GLU A 294 -22.78 3.41 24.11
CA GLU A 294 -21.74 4.01 24.94
C GLU A 294 -20.57 3.03 25.08
N ALA A 295 -19.40 3.55 25.37
CA ALA A 295 -18.24 2.75 25.79
C ALA A 295 -17.82 3.20 27.19
N ASP A 296 -17.57 2.26 28.09
CA ASP A 296 -16.90 2.52 29.37
C ASP A 296 -15.40 2.35 29.23
N VAL A 297 -14.68 3.41 29.57
CA VAL A 297 -13.20 3.43 29.58
C VAL A 297 -12.78 4.00 30.94
N ASP A 298 -12.19 3.18 31.80
CA ASP A 298 -11.78 3.57 33.15
C ASP A 298 -12.89 4.22 33.99
N GLY A 299 -14.15 3.75 33.85
CA GLY A 299 -15.32 4.28 34.52
C GLY A 299 -15.88 5.57 33.90
N LYS A 300 -15.38 6.00 32.76
CA LYS A 300 -15.91 7.13 31.98
C LYS A 300 -16.68 6.64 30.78
N LYS A 301 -17.91 7.15 30.64
CA LYS A 301 -18.75 6.85 29.48
C LYS A 301 -18.40 7.73 28.29
N VAL A 302 -18.16 7.11 27.16
CA VAL A 302 -17.86 7.77 25.87
C VAL A 302 -19.00 7.43 24.91
N PRO A 303 -19.71 8.40 24.31
CA PRO A 303 -20.80 8.14 23.37
C PRO A 303 -20.24 7.63 22.03
N LEU A 304 -20.92 6.65 21.45
CA LEU A 304 -20.63 6.09 20.13
C LEU A 304 -21.80 6.41 19.18
N PHE A 305 -21.52 7.07 18.07
CA PHE A 305 -22.50 7.51 17.08
C PHE A 305 -22.59 6.54 15.88
N ALA A 306 -21.57 5.69 15.72
CA ALA A 306 -21.51 4.58 14.79
C ALA A 306 -20.65 3.46 15.40
N LEU A 307 -20.77 2.24 14.88
CA LEU A 307 -19.91 1.12 15.31
C LEU A 307 -18.41 1.39 15.04
N GLY A 308 -18.10 2.15 13.99
CA GLY A 308 -16.72 2.55 13.70
C GLY A 308 -16.07 3.33 14.84
N ASP A 309 -16.83 4.15 15.57
CA ASP A 309 -16.33 4.92 16.71
C ASP A 309 -15.73 4.01 17.82
N LEU A 310 -16.23 2.77 17.94
CA LEU A 310 -15.69 1.79 18.89
C LEU A 310 -14.26 1.37 18.50
N LEU A 311 -14.02 1.13 17.22
CA LEU A 311 -12.71 0.75 16.71
C LEU A 311 -11.68 1.86 16.94
N ASP A 312 -12.06 3.10 16.64
CA ASP A 312 -11.21 4.28 16.85
C ASP A 312 -10.90 4.49 18.33
N LEU A 313 -11.91 4.35 19.20
CA LEU A 313 -11.75 4.48 20.64
C LEU A 313 -10.80 3.42 21.21
N VAL A 314 -10.94 2.17 20.80
CA VAL A 314 -10.05 1.08 21.26
C VAL A 314 -8.60 1.34 20.83
N ARG A 315 -8.39 1.81 19.60
CA ARG A 315 -7.05 2.22 19.12
C ARG A 315 -6.48 3.40 19.91
N GLU A 316 -7.31 4.39 20.22
CA GLU A 316 -6.93 5.55 21.05
C GLU A 316 -6.49 5.12 22.45
N VAL A 317 -7.30 4.25 23.09
CA VAL A 317 -6.96 3.68 24.40
C VAL A 317 -5.67 2.87 24.34
N GLY A 318 -5.50 2.02 23.33
CA GLY A 318 -4.28 1.25 23.12
C GLY A 318 -3.03 2.10 22.87
N ARG A 319 -3.21 3.33 22.37
CA ARG A 319 -2.10 4.29 22.17
C ARG A 319 -1.60 4.91 23.47
N ARG A 320 -2.38 4.83 24.56
CA ARG A 320 -2.01 5.45 25.85
C ARG A 320 -0.71 4.86 26.40
N GLY A 321 0.23 5.73 26.74
CA GLY A 321 1.54 5.35 27.26
C GLY A 321 2.49 4.70 26.24
N LEU A 322 2.16 4.77 24.93
CA LEU A 322 3.06 4.40 23.85
C LEU A 322 3.83 5.62 23.33
N SER A 323 5.12 5.42 23.10
CA SER A 323 5.90 6.27 22.20
C SER A 323 5.91 5.59 20.83
N ILE A 324 5.43 6.28 19.80
CA ILE A 324 5.37 5.78 18.41
C ILE A 324 6.29 6.67 17.60
N GLN A 325 7.34 6.08 17.03
CA GLN A 325 8.24 6.73 16.08
C GLN A 325 7.93 6.16 14.70
N ARG A 326 7.64 7.05 13.73
CA ARG A 326 7.52 6.70 12.31
C ARG A 326 8.85 6.98 11.63
N TYR A 327 9.36 6.01 10.88
CA TYR A 327 10.53 6.19 10.03
C TYR A 327 10.08 6.64 8.64
N LYS A 328 10.50 7.82 8.20
CA LYS A 328 10.30 8.32 6.85
C LYS A 328 11.41 7.85 5.91
N GLY A 329 12.63 7.74 6.44
CA GLY A 329 13.78 7.27 5.69
C GLY A 329 14.70 6.35 6.49
N LEU A 330 15.46 5.54 5.78
CA LEU A 330 16.45 4.60 6.34
C LEU A 330 17.59 5.32 7.06
N GLY A 331 17.86 6.58 6.70
CA GLY A 331 18.83 7.42 7.36
C GLY A 331 18.47 7.80 8.81
N GLU A 332 17.21 7.62 9.21
CA GLU A 332 16.75 7.82 10.59
C GLU A 332 17.06 6.60 11.49
N MET A 333 17.42 5.46 10.89
CA MET A 333 17.84 4.28 11.63
C MET A 333 19.34 4.30 11.90
N ASN A 334 19.72 4.04 13.16
CA ASN A 334 21.13 3.79 13.46
C ASN A 334 21.57 2.41 12.91
N PRO A 335 22.89 2.13 12.86
CA PRO A 335 23.41 0.88 12.31
C PRO A 335 22.84 -0.40 12.93
N GLU A 336 22.62 -0.41 14.25
CA GLU A 336 22.10 -1.54 15.01
C GLU A 336 20.62 -1.79 14.67
N GLN A 337 19.82 -0.73 14.61
CA GLN A 337 18.41 -0.80 14.21
C GLN A 337 18.25 -1.31 12.78
N LEU A 338 19.10 -0.82 11.86
CA LEU A 338 19.09 -1.26 10.48
C LEU A 338 19.53 -2.73 10.33
N TRP A 339 20.51 -3.16 11.12
CA TRP A 339 20.89 -4.58 11.20
C TRP A 339 19.73 -5.45 11.64
N GLU A 340 19.16 -5.15 12.81
CA GLU A 340 18.11 -5.97 13.43
C GLU A 340 16.85 -6.12 12.59
N THR A 341 16.53 -5.12 11.76
CA THR A 341 15.26 -5.04 11.03
C THR A 341 15.37 -5.41 9.56
N THR A 342 16.51 -5.08 8.93
CA THR A 342 16.60 -5.06 7.45
C THR A 342 17.80 -5.81 6.89
N LEU A 343 18.92 -5.88 7.62
CA LEU A 343 20.14 -6.51 7.10
C LEU A 343 20.32 -7.95 7.58
N GLU A 344 19.88 -8.27 8.82
CA GLU A 344 20.04 -9.60 9.42
C GLU A 344 19.22 -10.65 8.67
N PRO A 345 19.84 -11.70 8.07
CA PRO A 345 19.16 -12.64 7.20
C PRO A 345 17.99 -13.40 7.86
N THR A 346 18.05 -13.60 9.17
CA THR A 346 17.04 -14.37 9.92
C THR A 346 15.82 -13.55 10.33
N LYS A 347 15.92 -12.21 10.33
CA LYS A 347 14.85 -11.31 10.81
C LYS A 347 14.24 -10.44 9.70
N ARG A 348 15.05 -10.10 8.70
CA ARG A 348 14.64 -9.23 7.62
C ARG A 348 13.52 -9.81 6.76
N LYS A 349 12.75 -8.92 6.15
CA LYS A 349 11.73 -9.24 5.15
C LYS A 349 12.19 -8.76 3.78
N LEU A 350 12.20 -9.66 2.81
CA LEU A 350 12.53 -9.36 1.42
C LEU A 350 11.38 -9.78 0.52
N LEU A 351 11.04 -8.93 -0.43
CA LEU A 351 10.15 -9.25 -1.54
C LEU A 351 11.03 -9.62 -2.73
N GLN A 352 10.93 -10.86 -3.22
CA GLN A 352 11.59 -11.28 -4.45
C GLN A 352 10.85 -10.70 -5.66
N VAL A 353 11.58 -10.06 -6.56
CA VAL A 353 11.01 -9.56 -7.82
C VAL A 353 10.83 -10.73 -8.77
N GLN A 354 9.61 -10.91 -9.25
CA GLN A 354 9.23 -11.97 -10.19
C GLN A 354 8.64 -11.36 -11.46
N LEU A 355 8.80 -12.03 -12.58
CA LEU A 355 8.25 -11.64 -13.86
C LEU A 355 7.19 -12.67 -14.27
N ASP A 356 5.94 -12.44 -13.84
CA ASP A 356 4.82 -13.34 -14.11
C ASP A 356 4.28 -13.17 -15.53
N ASP A 357 4.28 -11.93 -16.06
CA ASP A 357 3.78 -11.56 -17.39
C ASP A 357 4.71 -10.52 -18.02
N ALA A 358 5.54 -10.99 -18.96
CA ALA A 358 6.51 -10.14 -19.65
C ALA A 358 5.86 -9.07 -20.53
N VAL A 359 4.71 -9.36 -21.15
CA VAL A 359 4.00 -8.42 -22.03
C VAL A 359 3.41 -7.28 -21.20
N ARG A 360 2.76 -7.61 -20.10
CA ARG A 360 2.20 -6.63 -19.19
C ARG A 360 3.29 -5.78 -18.52
N ALA A 361 4.40 -6.39 -18.14
CA ALA A 361 5.54 -5.68 -17.57
C ALA A 361 6.13 -4.68 -18.59
N ASP A 362 6.32 -5.11 -19.84
CA ASP A 362 6.81 -4.25 -20.92
C ASP A 362 5.90 -3.03 -21.13
N GLN A 363 4.61 -3.25 -21.25
CA GLN A 363 3.62 -2.17 -21.36
C GLN A 363 3.67 -1.21 -20.18
N THR A 364 3.75 -1.74 -18.95
CA THR A 364 3.80 -0.94 -17.73
C THR A 364 5.04 -0.04 -17.69
N PHE A 365 6.23 -0.59 -17.98
CA PHE A 365 7.45 0.22 -18.03
C PHE A 365 7.41 1.24 -19.16
N THR A 366 6.92 0.88 -20.35
CA THR A 366 6.76 1.81 -21.47
C THR A 366 5.83 2.98 -21.13
N VAL A 367 4.68 2.70 -20.52
CA VAL A 367 3.71 3.74 -20.12
C VAL A 367 4.29 4.64 -19.02
N LEU A 368 4.81 4.05 -17.95
CA LEU A 368 5.24 4.81 -16.77
C LEU A 368 6.56 5.56 -17.00
N MET A 369 7.49 4.95 -17.72
CA MET A 369 8.87 5.42 -17.82
C MET A 369 9.25 5.92 -19.22
N GLY A 370 8.40 5.68 -20.23
CA GLY A 370 8.62 6.08 -21.62
C GLY A 370 8.45 7.58 -21.87
N ASP A 371 8.62 8.02 -23.13
CA ASP A 371 8.57 9.43 -23.52
C ASP A 371 7.14 9.97 -23.69
N GLU A 372 6.18 9.11 -24.00
CA GLU A 372 4.81 9.52 -24.25
C GLU A 372 4.11 9.96 -22.97
N VAL A 373 3.56 11.19 -22.99
CA VAL A 373 2.93 11.81 -21.82
C VAL A 373 1.50 11.33 -21.65
N GLU A 374 0.72 11.29 -22.75
CA GLU A 374 -0.71 10.98 -22.70
C GLU A 374 -1.05 9.59 -22.11
N PRO A 375 -0.38 8.48 -22.52
CA PRO A 375 -0.63 7.17 -21.91
C PRO A 375 -0.30 7.14 -20.41
N ARG A 376 0.77 7.84 -20.00
CA ARG A 376 1.16 7.94 -18.60
C ARG A 376 0.15 8.75 -17.80
N ARG A 377 -0.32 9.88 -18.35
CA ARG A 377 -1.35 10.70 -17.72
C ARG A 377 -2.64 9.92 -17.54
N ALA A 378 -3.10 9.22 -18.58
CA ALA A 378 -4.27 8.36 -18.49
C ALA A 378 -4.11 7.26 -17.43
N PHE A 379 -2.94 6.61 -17.37
CA PHE A 379 -2.64 5.61 -16.35
C PHE A 379 -2.67 6.20 -14.93
N ILE A 380 -2.09 7.39 -14.74
CA ILE A 380 -2.09 8.08 -13.43
C ILE A 380 -3.52 8.44 -13.04
N GLU A 381 -4.32 9.02 -13.94
CA GLU A 381 -5.71 9.37 -13.69
C GLU A 381 -6.57 8.14 -13.36
N GLU A 382 -6.39 7.03 -14.08
CA GLU A 382 -7.10 5.78 -13.83
C GLU A 382 -6.72 5.14 -12.48
N ASN A 383 -5.47 5.29 -12.07
CA ASN A 383 -4.93 4.67 -10.86
C ASN A 383 -4.76 5.63 -9.68
N ALA A 384 -5.05 6.92 -9.83
CA ALA A 384 -4.86 7.94 -8.80
C ALA A 384 -5.53 7.57 -7.47
N LEU A 385 -6.70 6.94 -7.54
CA LEU A 385 -7.48 6.49 -6.39
C LEU A 385 -6.94 5.19 -5.74
N ASN A 386 -6.00 4.50 -6.39
CA ASN A 386 -5.36 3.28 -5.87
C ASN A 386 -4.04 3.58 -5.14
N VAL A 387 -3.57 4.82 -5.19
CA VAL A 387 -2.31 5.24 -4.59
C VAL A 387 -2.41 5.13 -3.07
N ARG A 388 -1.40 4.50 -2.47
CA ARG A 388 -1.22 4.42 -1.02
C ARG A 388 0.01 5.24 -0.64
N ASN A 389 -0.03 5.89 0.50
CA ASN A 389 1.09 6.65 1.07
C ASN A 389 1.54 7.84 0.18
N LEU A 390 0.60 8.66 -0.27
CA LEU A 390 0.95 10.01 -0.69
C LEU A 390 1.37 10.77 0.57
N ASP A 391 2.64 11.14 0.66
CA ASP A 391 3.09 12.17 1.60
C ASP A 391 2.56 13.52 1.05
N VAL A 392 1.38 13.93 1.53
CA VAL A 392 0.80 15.25 1.28
C VAL A 392 0.96 16.09 2.54
#